data_c48c386cfac8e0fdd3a40208a042a81b
#
_entry.id   c48c386cfac8e0fdd3a40208a042a81b
#
_cell.length_a   1.000
_cell.length_b   1.000
_cell.length_c   1.000
_cell.angle_alpha   90.00
_cell.angle_beta   90.00
_cell.angle_gamma   90.00
#
_symmetry.space_group_name_H-M   'P 1'
#
loop_
_entity.id
_entity.type
_entity.pdbx_description
1 polymer ?
#
loop_
_entity_poly.entity_id
_entity_poly.type
_entity_poly.pdbx_seq_one_letter_code
_entity_poly.pdbx_strand_id
1 'polypeptide(L)'
;MLAGATSSLLLAAPETRGAHACPLIAIPQSSNAHEFGPPSISADGHFLAFASRVRLVPSATGTGSKVYVLDLMTQTLTAESPLPSGSLVSSDGRAPSISGDGRFLVFEWVGTSLGRSAPAEHKQIMLRDRRLGTIRMLSVNGSGVPGDQSSSNAVLSADGRVVAFESLATNLVPGTDVNGADRDIYIAVLATGAITRASLDTSGFQREGPSFAPAVSADGRYVAFTSDARLDEASAPGDARTGRPHTSRHHVFVRDLARGITRRVSRRPDGSEPNGASFLPSINSDGRWVAFVSNATDIAAGDTKDVSNVFLHDLEASTTTLVSRGVDGAASDGASTRPVLSGSGHLVAFESVASNLVCGKRCRPLDLDINLLTDVFVFDRNERSIVRLSSDSHSGWMEASGSPALDASGRVAAFSSRHPIADHDTRNDFDLFVVTPCGDGTTVQL
;
A
#
# COMPACT_ATOMS: atom_id res chain seq x y z
N MET A 1 -23.87 -26.84 -30.33
CA MET A 1 -23.86 -25.39 -30.35
C MET A 1 -24.26 -24.94 -28.96
N LEU A 2 -23.30 -24.72 -28.10
CA LEU A 2 -23.49 -24.15 -26.77
C LEU A 2 -22.97 -22.71 -26.83
N ALA A 3 -23.91 -21.77 -26.83
CA ALA A 3 -23.63 -20.35 -26.78
C ALA A 3 -23.01 -20.04 -25.41
N GLY A 4 -21.78 -19.59 -25.41
CA GLY A 4 -21.13 -19.07 -24.22
C GLY A 4 -21.85 -17.79 -23.77
N ALA A 5 -22.49 -17.85 -22.62
CA ALA A 5 -23.00 -16.67 -21.94
C ALA A 5 -21.80 -15.89 -21.40
N THR A 6 -21.39 -14.85 -22.11
CA THR A 6 -20.55 -13.78 -21.57
C THR A 6 -21.36 -13.07 -20.51
N SER A 7 -21.09 -13.34 -19.25
CA SER A 7 -21.60 -12.49 -18.15
C SER A 7 -20.94 -11.12 -18.30
N SER A 8 -21.68 -10.21 -18.92
CA SER A 8 -21.36 -8.79 -18.89
C SER A 8 -21.42 -8.38 -17.42
N LEU A 9 -20.28 -8.02 -16.82
CA LEU A 9 -20.27 -7.23 -15.61
C LEU A 9 -21.14 -6.01 -15.90
N LEU A 10 -22.23 -5.82 -15.18
CA LEU A 10 -22.92 -4.54 -15.15
C LEU A 10 -22.00 -3.56 -14.41
N LEU A 11 -20.97 -3.09 -15.14
CA LEU A 11 -20.32 -1.84 -14.81
C LEU A 11 -21.44 -0.81 -14.94
N ALA A 12 -21.77 -0.11 -13.85
CA ALA A 12 -22.72 0.98 -13.92
C ALA A 12 -22.28 1.86 -15.09
N ALA A 13 -23.21 2.12 -16.02
CA ALA A 13 -22.93 3.00 -17.15
C ALA A 13 -22.39 4.32 -16.56
N PRO A 14 -21.34 4.93 -17.15
CA PRO A 14 -20.84 6.20 -16.67
C PRO A 14 -22.02 7.16 -16.60
N GLU A 15 -22.40 7.56 -15.39
CA GLU A 15 -23.37 8.63 -15.23
C GLU A 15 -22.80 9.84 -15.95
N THR A 16 -23.49 10.32 -16.97
CA THR A 16 -23.16 11.56 -17.68
C THR A 16 -23.44 12.73 -16.74
N ARG A 17 -22.48 12.95 -15.84
CA ARG A 17 -22.40 14.16 -15.02
C ARG A 17 -21.96 15.29 -15.94
N GLY A 18 -22.49 16.49 -15.74
CA GLY A 18 -22.31 17.64 -16.60
C GLY A 18 -20.88 17.84 -17.13
N ALA A 19 -20.69 18.58 -18.19
CA ALA A 19 -19.61 18.66 -19.19
C ALA A 19 -18.12 18.44 -18.76
N HIS A 20 -17.83 18.05 -17.50
CA HIS A 20 -16.47 17.86 -16.97
C HIS A 20 -16.32 16.69 -15.97
N ALA A 21 -17.27 15.76 -15.87
CA ALA A 21 -17.13 14.63 -14.95
C ALA A 21 -16.36 13.47 -15.60
N CYS A 22 -15.25 13.09 -14.99
CA CYS A 22 -14.45 11.92 -15.37
C CYS A 22 -15.19 10.62 -15.05
N PRO A 23 -15.02 9.55 -15.84
CA PRO A 23 -15.70 8.29 -15.58
C PRO A 23 -15.22 7.70 -14.24
N LEU A 24 -16.18 7.43 -13.37
CA LEU A 24 -15.99 6.70 -12.13
C LEU A 24 -16.36 5.24 -12.37
N ILE A 25 -15.44 4.32 -12.20
CA ILE A 25 -15.70 2.88 -12.26
C ILE A 25 -15.90 2.38 -10.85
N ALA A 26 -17.05 1.78 -10.56
CA ALA A 26 -17.33 1.20 -9.25
C ALA A 26 -17.37 -0.33 -9.35
N ILE A 27 -16.66 -1.00 -8.42
CA ILE A 27 -16.55 -2.47 -8.38
C ILE A 27 -17.10 -2.94 -7.03
N PRO A 28 -18.18 -3.74 -7.02
CA PRO A 28 -18.76 -4.26 -5.79
C PRO A 28 -17.76 -5.06 -4.97
N GLN A 29 -17.67 -4.76 -3.69
CA GLN A 29 -16.87 -5.48 -2.70
C GLN A 29 -17.76 -6.02 -1.59
N SER A 30 -17.24 -6.85 -0.71
CA SER A 30 -17.94 -7.30 0.50
C SER A 30 -17.37 -6.65 1.75
N SER A 31 -18.23 -6.31 2.62
CA SER A 31 -18.19 -5.89 4.04
C SER A 31 -17.02 -5.08 4.65
N ASN A 32 -15.76 -5.14 4.22
CA ASN A 32 -14.68 -4.30 4.81
C ASN A 32 -13.53 -4.05 3.82
N ALA A 33 -13.32 -2.80 3.43
CA ALA A 33 -12.23 -2.41 2.54
C ALA A 33 -10.83 -2.78 3.06
N HIS A 34 -10.65 -2.76 4.37
CA HIS A 34 -9.37 -3.05 5.00
C HIS A 34 -9.11 -4.55 5.25
N GLU A 35 -10.12 -5.40 5.10
CA GLU A 35 -9.99 -6.83 5.39
C GLU A 35 -9.06 -7.55 4.40
N PHE A 36 -9.00 -7.07 3.17
CA PHE A 36 -8.28 -7.73 2.07
C PHE A 36 -7.02 -7.02 1.61
N GLY A 37 -6.64 -5.94 2.28
CA GLY A 37 -5.54 -5.07 1.91
C GLY A 37 -5.94 -4.01 0.86
N PRO A 38 -5.08 -3.00 0.65
CA PRO A 38 -5.33 -1.94 -0.32
C PRO A 38 -5.31 -2.49 -1.76
N PRO A 39 -5.97 -1.82 -2.70
CA PRO A 39 -5.79 -2.07 -4.12
C PRO A 39 -4.38 -1.66 -4.56
N SER A 40 -3.94 -2.19 -5.70
CA SER A 40 -2.65 -1.85 -6.31
C SER A 40 -2.85 -1.55 -7.79
N ILE A 41 -2.32 -0.42 -8.25
CA ILE A 41 -2.39 0.02 -9.66
C ILE A 41 -1.01 -0.18 -10.30
N SER A 42 -0.98 -0.69 -11.54
CA SER A 42 0.27 -0.76 -12.31
C SER A 42 0.83 0.63 -12.58
N ALA A 43 2.15 0.76 -12.77
CA ALA A 43 2.78 2.07 -12.95
C ALA A 43 2.30 2.83 -14.19
N ASP A 44 1.86 2.10 -15.21
CA ASP A 44 1.27 2.65 -16.44
C ASP A 44 -0.23 3.01 -16.32
N GLY A 45 -0.86 2.71 -15.18
CA GLY A 45 -2.27 2.98 -14.91
C GLY A 45 -3.25 2.04 -15.63
N HIS A 46 -2.77 0.96 -16.29
CA HIS A 46 -3.63 0.09 -17.10
C HIS A 46 -4.29 -1.04 -16.29
N PHE A 47 -3.66 -1.49 -15.19
CA PHE A 47 -4.15 -2.62 -14.43
C PHE A 47 -4.40 -2.25 -12.97
N LEU A 48 -5.56 -2.67 -12.48
CA LEU A 48 -5.94 -2.57 -11.06
C LEU A 48 -6.03 -3.97 -10.47
N ALA A 49 -5.21 -4.27 -9.48
CA ALA A 49 -5.26 -5.50 -8.69
C ALA A 49 -5.97 -5.23 -7.36
N PHE A 50 -6.86 -6.13 -6.96
CA PHE A 50 -7.60 -6.05 -5.70
C PHE A 50 -8.04 -7.43 -5.23
N ALA A 51 -8.42 -7.54 -3.97
CA ALA A 51 -8.97 -8.77 -3.42
C ALA A 51 -10.45 -8.59 -3.04
N SER A 52 -11.27 -9.63 -3.25
CA SER A 52 -12.69 -9.62 -2.91
C SER A 52 -13.19 -11.03 -2.56
N ARG A 53 -14.18 -11.11 -1.66
CA ARG A 53 -14.98 -12.32 -1.43
C ARG A 53 -16.12 -12.48 -2.42
N VAL A 54 -16.51 -11.41 -3.09
CA VAL A 54 -17.54 -11.48 -4.12
C VAL A 54 -17.00 -12.23 -5.32
N ARG A 55 -17.75 -13.21 -5.79
CA ARG A 55 -17.42 -13.93 -7.03
C ARG A 55 -17.74 -13.05 -8.23
N LEU A 56 -16.75 -12.31 -8.69
CA LEU A 56 -16.93 -11.31 -9.76
C LEU A 56 -16.86 -11.92 -11.17
N VAL A 57 -16.25 -13.11 -11.32
CA VAL A 57 -16.14 -13.83 -12.60
C VAL A 57 -16.43 -15.32 -12.43
N PRO A 58 -16.99 -16.01 -13.46
CA PRO A 58 -17.31 -17.44 -13.37
C PRO A 58 -16.11 -18.34 -13.07
N SER A 59 -14.90 -17.95 -13.48
CA SER A 59 -13.66 -18.68 -13.22
C SER A 59 -13.19 -18.63 -11.77
N ALA A 60 -13.69 -17.71 -10.96
CA ALA A 60 -13.40 -17.62 -9.54
C ALA A 60 -14.18 -18.70 -8.77
N THR A 61 -13.58 -19.89 -8.62
CA THR A 61 -14.20 -21.04 -7.93
C THR A 61 -13.76 -21.14 -6.48
N GLY A 62 -14.49 -21.90 -5.67
CA GLY A 62 -14.21 -22.14 -4.24
C GLY A 62 -14.68 -21.00 -3.33
N THR A 63 -14.51 -21.21 -2.02
CA THR A 63 -14.85 -20.25 -0.96
C THR A 63 -13.65 -19.39 -0.60
N GLY A 64 -13.87 -18.26 0.12
CA GLY A 64 -12.83 -17.32 0.52
C GLY A 64 -12.55 -16.22 -0.49
N SER A 65 -11.69 -15.27 -0.10
CA SER A 65 -11.34 -14.12 -0.94
C SER A 65 -10.47 -14.55 -2.13
N LYS A 66 -10.65 -13.85 -3.25
CA LYS A 66 -9.89 -14.04 -4.48
C LYS A 66 -9.20 -12.75 -4.86
N VAL A 67 -8.05 -12.88 -5.50
CA VAL A 67 -7.35 -11.75 -6.12
C VAL A 67 -7.81 -11.62 -7.56
N TYR A 68 -8.17 -10.42 -7.93
CA TYR A 68 -8.63 -10.04 -9.26
C TYR A 68 -7.70 -8.99 -9.85
N VAL A 69 -7.64 -8.97 -11.17
CA VAL A 69 -7.03 -7.88 -11.93
C VAL A 69 -8.02 -7.39 -12.97
N LEU A 70 -8.33 -6.09 -12.92
CA LEU A 70 -9.11 -5.39 -13.93
C LEU A 70 -8.14 -4.68 -14.89
N ASP A 71 -8.26 -4.98 -16.17
CA ASP A 71 -7.67 -4.18 -17.23
C ASP A 71 -8.57 -2.97 -17.47
N LEU A 72 -8.09 -1.78 -17.12
CA LEU A 72 -8.86 -0.52 -17.21
C LEU A 72 -9.09 -0.06 -18.65
N MET A 73 -8.23 -0.50 -19.59
CA MET A 73 -8.37 -0.15 -21.01
C MET A 73 -9.42 -1.00 -21.72
N THR A 74 -9.41 -2.32 -21.47
CA THR A 74 -10.33 -3.26 -22.09
C THR A 74 -11.55 -3.57 -21.22
N GLN A 75 -11.57 -3.11 -19.97
CA GLN A 75 -12.56 -3.40 -18.94
C GLN A 75 -12.74 -4.92 -18.71
N THR A 76 -11.66 -5.67 -18.91
CA THR A 76 -11.65 -7.12 -18.72
C THR A 76 -11.21 -7.48 -17.31
N LEU A 77 -12.03 -8.22 -16.57
CA LEU A 77 -11.74 -8.69 -15.23
C LEU A 77 -11.29 -10.15 -15.24
N THR A 78 -10.18 -10.46 -14.59
CA THR A 78 -9.62 -11.80 -14.45
C THR A 78 -9.43 -12.18 -12.99
N ALA A 79 -9.67 -13.46 -12.66
CA ALA A 79 -9.31 -14.02 -11.35
C ALA A 79 -7.88 -14.60 -11.42
N GLU A 80 -6.98 -14.09 -10.58
CA GLU A 80 -5.54 -14.40 -10.65
C GLU A 80 -5.06 -15.35 -9.55
N SER A 81 -5.90 -15.64 -8.57
CA SER A 81 -5.63 -16.64 -7.52
C SER A 81 -6.48 -17.90 -7.72
N PRO A 82 -6.25 -18.70 -8.79
CA PRO A 82 -6.99 -19.92 -9.02
C PRO A 82 -6.65 -20.97 -7.97
N LEU A 83 -7.67 -21.67 -7.48
CA LEU A 83 -7.48 -22.91 -6.75
C LEU A 83 -6.92 -24.00 -7.68
N PRO A 84 -6.06 -24.90 -7.20
CA PRO A 84 -5.78 -26.13 -7.91
C PRO A 84 -7.10 -26.86 -8.23
N SER A 85 -7.22 -27.35 -9.44
CA SER A 85 -8.43 -28.08 -9.89
C SER A 85 -8.73 -29.22 -8.90
N GLY A 86 -9.96 -29.25 -8.37
CA GLY A 86 -10.41 -30.30 -7.44
C GLY A 86 -10.27 -30.01 -5.96
N SER A 87 -9.77 -28.86 -5.54
CA SER A 87 -9.72 -28.50 -4.12
C SER A 87 -11.02 -27.84 -3.65
N LEU A 88 -11.66 -28.45 -2.64
CA LEU A 88 -12.81 -27.88 -1.92
C LEU A 88 -12.35 -26.99 -0.74
N VAL A 89 -11.07 -26.70 -0.63
CA VAL A 89 -10.50 -26.03 0.54
C VAL A 89 -10.73 -24.52 0.44
N SER A 90 -11.14 -23.94 1.55
CA SER A 90 -11.16 -22.47 1.69
C SER A 90 -9.74 -21.92 1.54
N SER A 91 -9.58 -20.93 0.70
CA SER A 91 -8.30 -20.26 0.48
C SER A 91 -8.54 -18.78 0.28
N ASP A 92 -7.78 -17.97 0.98
CA ASP A 92 -7.87 -16.52 0.94
C ASP A 92 -6.64 -15.94 0.23
N GLY A 93 -6.88 -15.25 -0.89
CA GLY A 93 -5.90 -14.38 -1.53
C GLY A 93 -6.16 -12.93 -1.09
N ARG A 94 -5.11 -12.22 -0.62
CA ARG A 94 -5.22 -10.87 -0.03
C ARG A 94 -4.04 -9.98 -0.41
N ALA A 95 -4.18 -8.68 -0.15
CA ALA A 95 -3.12 -7.68 -0.26
C ALA A 95 -2.28 -7.82 -1.54
N PRO A 96 -2.88 -7.66 -2.72
CA PRO A 96 -2.16 -7.78 -3.97
C PRO A 96 -1.21 -6.60 -4.20
N SER A 97 -0.08 -6.86 -4.88
CA SER A 97 0.78 -5.82 -5.45
C SER A 97 1.17 -6.23 -6.87
N ILE A 98 1.01 -5.32 -7.84
CA ILE A 98 1.20 -5.58 -9.27
C ILE A 98 2.41 -4.82 -9.81
N SER A 99 3.17 -5.42 -10.76
CA SER A 99 4.29 -4.76 -11.45
C SER A 99 3.81 -3.62 -12.36
N GLY A 100 4.73 -2.72 -12.71
CA GLY A 100 4.43 -1.55 -13.50
C GLY A 100 3.84 -1.84 -14.88
N ASP A 101 4.15 -3.00 -15.46
CA ASP A 101 3.63 -3.49 -16.74
C ASP A 101 2.45 -4.46 -16.60
N GLY A 102 1.96 -4.68 -15.37
CA GLY A 102 0.87 -5.60 -15.07
C GLY A 102 1.19 -7.10 -15.23
N ARG A 103 2.46 -7.47 -15.51
CA ARG A 103 2.85 -8.87 -15.75
C ARG A 103 2.90 -9.70 -14.48
N PHE A 104 3.59 -9.18 -13.47
CA PHE A 104 3.78 -9.89 -12.21
C PHE A 104 2.81 -9.39 -11.16
N LEU A 105 2.26 -10.33 -10.40
CA LEU A 105 1.36 -10.06 -9.30
C LEU A 105 1.82 -10.87 -8.08
N VAL A 106 2.05 -10.21 -6.96
CA VAL A 106 2.28 -10.88 -5.67
C VAL A 106 1.07 -10.69 -4.77
N PHE A 107 0.79 -11.65 -3.92
CA PHE A 107 -0.30 -11.60 -2.97
C PHE A 107 -0.09 -12.55 -1.79
N GLU A 108 -0.75 -12.28 -0.70
CA GLU A 108 -0.81 -13.17 0.45
C GLU A 108 -1.78 -14.33 0.16
N TRP A 109 -1.39 -15.51 0.59
CA TRP A 109 -2.20 -16.70 0.47
C TRP A 109 -2.30 -17.44 1.81
N VAL A 110 -3.52 -17.77 2.20
CA VAL A 110 -3.83 -18.66 3.33
C VAL A 110 -4.60 -19.85 2.80
N GLY A 111 -4.12 -21.06 3.07
CA GLY A 111 -4.80 -22.28 2.62
C GLY A 111 -3.85 -23.44 2.41
N THR A 112 -4.40 -24.63 2.20
CA THR A 112 -3.62 -25.83 1.91
C THR A 112 -2.90 -25.66 0.57
N SER A 113 -1.62 -25.84 0.64
CA SER A 113 -0.64 -25.45 -0.36
C SER A 113 -0.80 -26.12 -1.74
N LEU A 114 -0.29 -25.45 -2.75
CA LEU A 114 0.03 -25.96 -4.10
C LEU A 114 0.99 -27.17 -4.05
N GLY A 115 0.61 -28.26 -3.37
CA GLY A 115 1.36 -29.52 -3.33
C GLY A 115 2.63 -29.54 -2.47
N ARG A 116 2.89 -28.55 -1.61
CA ARG A 116 4.02 -28.53 -0.67
C ARG A 116 3.52 -28.40 0.77
N SER A 117 4.25 -28.98 1.72
CA SER A 117 3.91 -29.07 3.15
C SER A 117 4.10 -27.74 3.90
N ALA A 118 3.53 -26.63 3.42
CA ALA A 118 3.43 -25.44 4.24
C ALA A 118 2.33 -25.66 5.28
N PRO A 119 2.52 -25.26 6.56
CA PRO A 119 1.46 -25.29 7.55
C PRO A 119 0.26 -24.49 7.02
N ALA A 120 -0.92 -25.12 6.99
CA ALA A 120 -2.15 -24.53 6.41
C ALA A 120 -2.59 -23.23 7.11
N GLU A 121 -2.02 -22.93 8.26
CA GLU A 121 -2.36 -21.79 9.11
C GLU A 121 -1.49 -20.56 8.86
N HIS A 122 -0.34 -20.73 8.20
CA HIS A 122 0.59 -19.63 7.96
C HIS A 122 0.31 -18.96 6.61
N LYS A 123 0.28 -17.64 6.62
CA LYS A 123 0.26 -16.84 5.39
C LYS A 123 1.58 -17.03 4.62
N GLN A 124 1.48 -17.18 3.32
CA GLN A 124 2.63 -17.25 2.43
C GLN A 124 2.50 -16.22 1.30
N ILE A 125 3.62 -15.79 0.76
CA ILE A 125 3.64 -14.89 -0.41
C ILE A 125 3.68 -15.72 -1.68
N MET A 126 2.70 -15.47 -2.55
CA MET A 126 2.60 -16.08 -3.88
C MET A 126 2.99 -15.08 -4.96
N LEU A 127 3.64 -15.58 -6.00
CA LEU A 127 3.93 -14.85 -7.23
C LEU A 127 3.15 -15.47 -8.38
N ARG A 128 2.40 -14.66 -9.09
CA ARG A 128 1.75 -14.96 -10.36
C ARG A 128 2.51 -14.29 -11.50
N ASP A 129 2.99 -15.06 -12.49
CA ASP A 129 3.34 -14.50 -13.80
C ASP A 129 2.10 -14.61 -14.71
N ARG A 130 1.44 -13.49 -14.94
CA ARG A 130 0.19 -13.41 -15.71
C ARG A 130 0.42 -13.75 -17.19
N ARG A 131 1.63 -13.43 -17.72
CA ARG A 131 2.00 -13.74 -19.11
C ARG A 131 2.23 -15.23 -19.34
N LEU A 132 2.90 -15.91 -18.41
CA LEU A 132 3.16 -17.35 -18.49
C LEU A 132 2.02 -18.20 -17.91
N GLY A 133 1.09 -17.60 -17.20
CA GLY A 133 0.01 -18.30 -16.52
C GLY A 133 0.48 -19.12 -15.31
N THR A 134 1.69 -18.90 -14.78
CA THR A 134 2.29 -19.69 -13.70
C THR A 134 2.10 -19.05 -12.34
N ILE A 135 1.98 -19.88 -11.30
CA ILE A 135 1.97 -19.45 -9.89
C ILE A 135 3.06 -20.22 -9.14
N ARG A 136 3.80 -19.54 -8.26
CA ARG A 136 4.75 -20.16 -7.34
C ARG A 136 4.76 -19.46 -5.98
N MET A 137 5.10 -20.19 -4.93
CA MET A 137 5.38 -19.62 -3.62
C MET A 137 6.71 -18.87 -3.67
N LEU A 138 6.73 -17.66 -3.11
CA LEU A 138 7.90 -16.79 -3.07
C LEU A 138 8.61 -16.86 -1.71
N SER A 139 7.85 -16.95 -0.62
CA SER A 139 8.37 -17.03 0.76
C SER A 139 8.95 -18.43 1.07
N VAL A 140 10.00 -18.83 0.33
CA VAL A 140 10.71 -20.10 0.48
C VAL A 140 12.21 -19.84 0.62
N ASN A 141 12.91 -20.66 1.40
CA ASN A 141 14.37 -20.55 1.53
C ASN A 141 15.12 -21.06 0.28
N GLY A 142 16.45 -20.93 0.27
CA GLY A 142 17.28 -21.35 -0.85
C GLY A 142 17.18 -22.84 -1.23
N SER A 143 16.64 -23.70 -0.34
CA SER A 143 16.33 -25.11 -0.61
C SER A 143 14.89 -25.33 -1.08
N GLY A 144 14.10 -24.26 -1.25
CA GLY A 144 12.69 -24.33 -1.65
C GLY A 144 11.74 -24.74 -0.52
N VAL A 145 12.19 -24.70 0.74
CA VAL A 145 11.35 -24.98 1.91
C VAL A 145 10.57 -23.71 2.27
N PRO A 146 9.24 -23.80 2.46
CA PRO A 146 8.42 -22.67 2.91
C PRO A 146 8.90 -22.07 4.23
N GLY A 147 8.61 -20.79 4.41
CA GLY A 147 8.80 -20.14 5.70
C GLY A 147 8.05 -20.89 6.81
N ASP A 148 8.73 -21.08 7.94
CA ASP A 148 8.20 -21.77 9.13
C ASP A 148 7.14 -20.96 9.90
N GLN A 149 6.96 -19.70 9.54
CA GLN A 149 5.96 -18.77 10.05
C GLN A 149 5.36 -17.92 8.94
N SER A 150 4.37 -17.06 9.29
CA SER A 150 3.66 -16.22 8.34
C SER A 150 4.53 -15.15 7.69
N SER A 151 4.33 -14.97 6.38
CA SER A 151 4.83 -13.85 5.58
C SER A 151 3.67 -13.01 5.04
N SER A 152 3.79 -11.69 5.05
CA SER A 152 2.73 -10.74 4.68
C SER A 152 3.25 -9.44 4.09
N ASN A 153 2.34 -8.55 3.67
CA ASN A 153 2.61 -7.20 3.17
C ASN A 153 3.67 -7.16 2.05
N ALA A 154 3.51 -8.02 1.04
CA ALA A 154 4.41 -8.06 -0.09
C ALA A 154 4.17 -6.89 -1.05
N VAL A 155 5.24 -6.16 -1.39
CA VAL A 155 5.24 -5.06 -2.35
C VAL A 155 6.23 -5.35 -3.47
N LEU A 156 5.76 -5.24 -4.71
CA LEU A 156 6.52 -5.51 -5.93
C LEU A 156 7.12 -4.21 -6.48
N SER A 157 8.39 -4.23 -6.87
CA SER A 157 8.99 -3.11 -7.62
C SER A 157 8.31 -2.95 -8.99
N ALA A 158 8.19 -1.72 -9.50
CA ALA A 158 7.50 -1.47 -10.77
C ALA A 158 8.18 -2.18 -11.95
N ASP A 159 9.51 -2.34 -11.92
CA ASP A 159 10.26 -3.08 -12.95
C ASP A 159 10.08 -4.61 -12.87
N GLY A 160 9.34 -5.10 -11.87
CA GLY A 160 9.04 -6.52 -11.70
C GLY A 160 10.25 -7.38 -11.32
N ARG A 161 11.31 -6.82 -10.74
CA ARG A 161 12.53 -7.57 -10.40
C ARG A 161 12.63 -7.95 -8.94
N VAL A 162 12.03 -7.17 -8.06
CA VAL A 162 12.22 -7.26 -6.62
C VAL A 162 10.87 -7.26 -5.91
N VAL A 163 10.74 -8.12 -4.91
CA VAL A 163 9.61 -8.12 -3.96
C VAL A 163 10.15 -7.89 -2.56
N ALA A 164 9.67 -6.85 -1.90
CA ALA A 164 9.87 -6.67 -0.47
C ALA A 164 8.67 -7.25 0.29
N PHE A 165 8.90 -7.95 1.38
CA PHE A 165 7.83 -8.48 2.22
C PHE A 165 8.27 -8.60 3.68
N GLU A 166 7.34 -8.63 4.60
CA GLU A 166 7.60 -8.90 6.01
C GLU A 166 7.35 -10.36 6.34
N SER A 167 8.13 -10.93 7.26
CA SER A 167 7.96 -12.31 7.70
C SER A 167 8.36 -12.50 9.16
N LEU A 168 7.63 -13.40 9.83
CA LEU A 168 7.97 -13.97 11.14
C LEU A 168 8.86 -15.22 11.03
N ALA A 169 9.12 -15.70 9.79
CA ALA A 169 9.83 -16.94 9.55
C ALA A 169 11.32 -16.80 9.85
N THR A 170 11.86 -17.77 10.61
CA THR A 170 13.26 -17.80 11.03
C THR A 170 14.17 -18.54 10.06
N ASN A 171 13.60 -19.25 9.08
CA ASN A 171 14.31 -20.17 8.17
C ASN A 171 14.48 -19.66 6.73
N LEU A 172 14.08 -18.41 6.41
CA LEU A 172 14.12 -17.90 5.01
C LEU A 172 15.53 -17.62 4.51
N VAL A 173 16.44 -17.21 5.38
CA VAL A 173 17.85 -16.95 5.06
C VAL A 173 18.76 -17.72 5.99
N PRO A 174 20.01 -18.07 5.55
CA PRO A 174 20.99 -18.69 6.41
C PRO A 174 21.39 -17.82 7.59
N GLY A 175 21.75 -18.45 8.72
CA GLY A 175 22.22 -17.78 9.92
C GLY A 175 21.17 -17.77 11.04
N THR A 176 21.60 -17.27 12.21
CA THR A 176 20.72 -17.14 13.37
C THR A 176 19.83 -15.92 13.22
N ASP A 177 18.56 -16.08 13.47
CA ASP A 177 17.63 -14.98 13.63
C ASP A 177 17.78 -14.37 15.02
N VAL A 178 18.29 -13.14 15.11
CA VAL A 178 18.70 -12.50 16.37
C VAL A 178 17.49 -12.04 17.17
N ASN A 179 16.41 -11.59 16.48
CA ASN A 179 15.17 -11.14 17.11
C ASN A 179 14.10 -12.26 17.24
N GLY A 180 14.44 -13.49 16.83
CA GLY A 180 13.58 -14.66 16.97
C GLY A 180 12.30 -14.57 16.13
N ALA A 181 11.13 -14.63 16.81
CA ALA A 181 9.82 -14.60 16.14
C ALA A 181 9.31 -13.18 15.84
N ASP A 182 10.13 -12.16 15.94
CA ASP A 182 9.77 -10.80 15.49
C ASP A 182 9.83 -10.70 13.96
N ARG A 183 9.06 -9.76 13.42
CA ARG A 183 9.02 -9.54 11.97
C ARG A 183 10.30 -8.93 11.46
N ASP A 184 10.76 -9.43 10.32
CA ASP A 184 11.84 -8.86 9.52
C ASP A 184 11.37 -8.49 8.12
N ILE A 185 12.10 -7.60 7.47
CA ILE A 185 11.90 -7.29 6.05
C ILE A 185 12.85 -8.12 5.22
N TYR A 186 12.27 -8.85 4.26
CA TYR A 186 12.99 -9.67 3.28
C TYR A 186 12.80 -9.12 1.87
N ILE A 187 13.81 -9.37 1.05
CA ILE A 187 13.83 -9.06 -0.38
C ILE A 187 13.98 -10.35 -1.16
N ALA A 188 13.05 -10.59 -2.07
CA ALA A 188 13.16 -11.67 -3.05
C ALA A 188 13.50 -11.10 -4.44
N VAL A 189 14.56 -11.59 -5.06
CA VAL A 189 14.94 -11.24 -6.44
C VAL A 189 14.26 -12.24 -7.37
N LEU A 190 13.32 -11.78 -8.22
CA LEU A 190 12.46 -12.67 -9.00
C LEU A 190 13.21 -13.51 -10.05
N ALA A 191 14.29 -12.98 -10.63
CA ALA A 191 15.10 -13.66 -11.65
C ALA A 191 15.87 -14.86 -11.08
N THR A 192 16.34 -14.80 -9.83
CA THR A 192 17.18 -15.83 -9.21
C THR A 192 16.44 -16.65 -8.15
N GLY A 193 15.33 -16.11 -7.62
CA GLY A 193 14.64 -16.66 -6.45
C GLY A 193 15.40 -16.44 -5.13
N ALA A 194 16.51 -15.70 -5.14
CA ALA A 194 17.28 -15.43 -3.95
C ALA A 194 16.51 -14.55 -2.98
N ILE A 195 16.54 -14.91 -1.67
CA ILE A 195 15.99 -14.12 -0.59
C ILE A 195 17.12 -13.60 0.28
N THR A 196 17.04 -12.31 0.66
CA THR A 196 17.97 -11.65 1.59
C THR A 196 17.17 -10.84 2.61
N ARG A 197 17.75 -10.62 3.81
CA ARG A 197 17.14 -9.73 4.81
C ARG A 197 17.51 -8.29 4.49
N ALA A 198 16.53 -7.38 4.58
CA ALA A 198 16.72 -5.94 4.38
C ALA A 198 16.72 -5.15 5.69
N SER A 199 16.08 -5.65 6.75
CA SER A 199 16.06 -5.03 8.08
C SER A 199 17.40 -5.19 8.80
N LEU A 200 18.45 -4.62 8.20
CA LEU A 200 19.84 -4.66 8.70
C LEU A 200 20.34 -3.24 8.94
N ASP A 201 21.24 -3.08 9.88
CA ASP A 201 21.99 -1.83 10.06
C ASP A 201 22.97 -1.57 8.89
N THR A 202 23.62 -0.40 8.89
CA THR A 202 24.61 -0.05 7.85
C THR A 202 25.84 -0.98 7.83
N SER A 203 26.13 -1.65 8.94
CA SER A 203 27.21 -2.65 9.01
C SER A 203 26.76 -4.05 8.52
N GLY A 204 25.51 -4.23 8.14
CA GLY A 204 24.94 -5.48 7.64
C GLY A 204 24.48 -6.44 8.74
N PHE A 205 24.32 -5.98 9.98
CA PHE A 205 23.87 -6.80 11.10
C PHE A 205 22.38 -6.61 11.36
N GLN A 206 21.69 -7.70 11.67
CA GLN A 206 20.35 -7.69 12.25
C GLN A 206 20.41 -7.12 13.67
N ARG A 207 19.37 -6.38 14.06
CA ARG A 207 19.19 -5.83 15.40
C ARG A 207 17.91 -6.36 16.04
N GLU A 208 17.86 -6.33 17.37
CA GLU A 208 16.64 -6.65 18.11
C GLU A 208 15.51 -5.67 17.79
N GLY A 209 14.29 -6.18 17.69
CA GLY A 209 13.06 -5.44 17.44
C GLY A 209 12.48 -5.68 16.04
N PRO A 210 11.15 -5.63 15.93
CA PRO A 210 10.43 -5.93 14.70
C PRO A 210 10.64 -4.87 13.62
N SER A 211 10.57 -5.32 12.37
CA SER A 211 10.51 -4.48 11.18
C SER A 211 9.32 -4.89 10.31
N PHE A 212 8.54 -3.92 9.81
CA PHE A 212 7.28 -4.17 9.12
C PHE A 212 6.90 -3.05 8.14
N ALA A 213 5.79 -3.23 7.41
CA ALA A 213 5.25 -2.28 6.43
C ALA A 213 6.28 -1.82 5.38
N PRO A 214 6.81 -2.73 4.55
CA PRO A 214 7.77 -2.38 3.51
C PRO A 214 7.12 -1.59 2.37
N ALA A 215 7.92 -0.70 1.75
CA ALA A 215 7.65 -0.07 0.46
C ALA A 215 8.94 -0.09 -0.37
N VAL A 216 8.84 -0.22 -1.70
CA VAL A 216 9.99 -0.40 -2.58
C VAL A 216 9.96 0.60 -3.75
N SER A 217 11.12 1.15 -4.13
CA SER A 217 11.27 2.02 -5.30
C SER A 217 11.01 1.26 -6.62
N ALA A 218 10.76 1.99 -7.70
CA ALA A 218 10.39 1.36 -8.98
C ALA A 218 11.46 0.42 -9.54
N ASP A 219 12.73 0.71 -9.29
CA ASP A 219 13.89 -0.08 -9.72
C ASP A 219 14.30 -1.17 -8.69
N GLY A 220 13.58 -1.27 -7.57
CA GLY A 220 13.89 -2.22 -6.50
C GLY A 220 15.13 -1.90 -5.67
N ARG A 221 15.77 -0.73 -5.86
CA ARG A 221 17.01 -0.38 -5.17
C ARG A 221 16.79 0.08 -3.73
N TYR A 222 15.75 0.88 -3.49
CA TYR A 222 15.46 1.43 -2.18
C TYR A 222 14.27 0.74 -1.55
N VAL A 223 14.42 0.37 -0.28
CA VAL A 223 13.34 -0.20 0.53
C VAL A 223 13.12 0.66 1.75
N ALA A 224 11.93 1.25 1.85
CA ALA A 224 11.48 1.94 3.06
C ALA A 224 10.69 0.97 3.94
N PHE A 225 10.82 1.08 5.24
CA PHE A 225 10.11 0.22 6.20
C PHE A 225 10.04 0.86 7.59
N THR A 226 9.15 0.36 8.40
CA THR A 226 9.04 0.72 9.82
C THR A 226 9.86 -0.27 10.65
N SER A 227 10.57 0.20 11.68
CA SER A 227 11.28 -0.67 12.61
C SER A 227 11.38 -0.05 14.01
N ASP A 228 11.40 -0.93 15.03
CA ASP A 228 11.78 -0.61 16.41
C ASP A 228 13.28 -0.80 16.64
N ALA A 229 13.94 -1.51 15.73
CA ALA A 229 15.36 -1.76 15.81
C ALA A 229 16.19 -0.48 15.54
N ARG A 230 17.33 -0.34 16.21
CA ARG A 230 18.28 0.78 16.02
C ARG A 230 19.19 0.52 14.82
N LEU A 231 18.67 0.75 13.62
CA LEU A 231 19.34 0.41 12.37
C LEU A 231 20.27 1.51 11.83
N ASP A 232 20.24 2.71 12.38
CA ASP A 232 21.06 3.85 11.99
C ASP A 232 22.31 4.03 12.86
N GLU A 233 22.47 3.25 13.91
CA GLU A 233 23.69 3.22 14.74
C GLU A 233 24.70 2.27 14.10
N ALA A 234 25.90 2.78 13.80
CA ALA A 234 27.04 1.93 13.43
C ALA A 234 27.51 1.20 14.69
N SER A 235 27.45 -0.12 14.70
CA SER A 235 27.88 -0.93 15.84
C SER A 235 29.02 -1.85 15.48
N ALA A 236 29.90 -2.13 16.45
CA ALA A 236 30.94 -3.13 16.30
C ALA A 236 30.34 -4.56 16.24
N PRO A 237 30.99 -5.51 15.54
CA PRO A 237 30.58 -6.91 15.55
C PRO A 237 30.53 -7.44 16.98
N GLY A 238 29.39 -8.00 17.39
CA GLY A 238 29.18 -8.53 18.75
C GLY A 238 28.47 -7.60 19.72
N ASP A 239 28.18 -6.35 19.33
CA ASP A 239 27.48 -5.39 20.20
C ASP A 239 25.94 -5.44 19.94
N ALA A 240 25.38 -6.65 20.06
CA ALA A 240 23.92 -6.83 20.05
C ALA A 240 23.25 -6.21 21.30
N ARG A 241 24.04 -5.74 22.26
CA ARG A 241 23.59 -5.26 23.56
C ARG A 241 24.23 -3.94 23.94
N THR A 242 23.94 -2.87 23.23
CA THR A 242 24.08 -1.58 23.90
C THR A 242 22.89 -1.47 24.86
N GLY A 243 23.15 -1.62 26.17
CA GLY A 243 22.16 -1.66 27.24
C GLY A 243 21.36 -0.37 27.46
N ARG A 244 20.99 0.30 26.39
CA ARG A 244 19.96 1.32 26.37
C ARG A 244 18.63 0.64 26.14
N PRO A 245 17.63 0.86 26.99
CA PRO A 245 16.30 0.31 26.79
C PRO A 245 15.82 0.70 25.39
N HIS A 246 15.25 -0.27 24.64
CA HIS A 246 14.49 0.01 23.45
C HIS A 246 13.45 1.08 23.84
N THR A 247 13.58 2.27 23.29
CA THR A 247 12.43 3.14 23.26
C THR A 247 11.47 2.40 22.33
N SER A 248 10.36 1.92 22.82
CA SER A 248 9.33 1.19 22.07
C SER A 248 8.61 2.12 21.06
N ARG A 249 9.40 2.83 20.28
CA ARG A 249 8.94 3.82 19.30
C ARG A 249 9.35 3.35 17.92
N HIS A 250 8.36 3.16 17.10
CA HIS A 250 8.55 2.87 15.68
C HIS A 250 9.21 4.05 14.97
N HIS A 251 10.17 3.74 14.10
CA HIS A 251 10.82 4.70 13.21
C HIS A 251 10.75 4.24 11.76
N VAL A 252 10.80 5.18 10.84
CA VAL A 252 10.87 4.90 9.40
C VAL A 252 12.32 4.92 8.97
N PHE A 253 12.73 3.86 8.26
CA PHE A 253 14.06 3.69 7.69
C PHE A 253 13.98 3.50 6.19
N VAL A 254 15.07 3.84 5.49
CA VAL A 254 15.30 3.51 4.08
C VAL A 254 16.63 2.80 3.97
N ARG A 255 16.63 1.65 3.30
CA ARG A 255 17.85 0.90 2.95
C ARG A 255 18.11 1.02 1.45
N ASP A 256 19.32 1.49 1.08
CA ASP A 256 19.89 1.37 -0.25
C ASP A 256 20.48 -0.04 -0.38
N LEU A 257 19.79 -0.93 -1.09
CA LEU A 257 20.22 -2.33 -1.25
C LEU A 257 21.53 -2.46 -2.02
N ALA A 258 21.81 -1.54 -2.95
CA ALA A 258 23.03 -1.55 -3.74
C ALA A 258 24.27 -1.16 -2.93
N ARG A 259 24.10 -0.24 -1.94
CA ARG A 259 25.18 0.24 -1.09
C ARG A 259 25.22 -0.43 0.29
N GLY A 260 24.17 -1.14 0.68
CA GLY A 260 24.01 -1.72 2.00
C GLY A 260 23.84 -0.69 3.14
N ILE A 261 23.44 0.54 2.83
CA ILE A 261 23.30 1.64 3.79
C ILE A 261 21.86 1.76 4.25
N THR A 262 21.65 1.78 5.58
CA THR A 262 20.35 2.04 6.21
C THR A 262 20.36 3.42 6.86
N ARG A 263 19.32 4.22 6.61
CA ARG A 263 19.16 5.58 7.16
C ARG A 263 17.79 5.74 7.78
N ARG A 264 17.71 6.35 8.95
CA ARG A 264 16.45 6.77 9.55
C ARG A 264 15.94 8.04 8.85
N VAL A 265 14.69 8.01 8.40
CA VAL A 265 13.99 9.10 7.73
C VAL A 265 13.24 9.96 8.74
N SER A 266 12.58 9.32 9.71
CA SER A 266 11.80 9.98 10.76
C SER A 266 12.72 10.59 11.82
N ARG A 267 13.30 11.77 11.52
CA ARG A 267 14.22 12.52 12.39
C ARG A 267 13.71 13.93 12.60
N ARG A 268 14.11 14.52 13.71
CA ARG A 268 14.01 15.97 13.93
C ARG A 268 14.92 16.72 12.94
N PRO A 269 14.70 18.03 12.72
CA PRO A 269 15.56 18.84 11.86
C PRO A 269 17.04 18.88 12.30
N ASP A 270 17.32 18.70 13.60
CA ASP A 270 18.66 18.61 14.16
C ASP A 270 19.29 17.20 14.04
N GLY A 271 18.57 16.24 13.43
CA GLY A 271 18.98 14.85 13.25
C GLY A 271 18.73 13.95 14.47
N SER A 272 18.25 14.49 15.59
CA SER A 272 17.95 13.73 16.80
C SER A 272 16.66 12.90 16.68
N GLU A 273 16.42 12.05 17.67
CA GLU A 273 15.23 11.19 17.74
C GLU A 273 13.97 12.03 18.02
N PRO A 274 12.84 11.79 17.29
CA PRO A 274 11.61 12.51 17.50
C PRO A 274 10.89 12.07 18.77
N ASN A 275 9.96 12.93 19.25
CA ASN A 275 9.21 12.66 20.49
C ASN A 275 8.03 11.67 20.32
N GLY A 276 7.75 11.20 19.10
CA GLY A 276 6.65 10.26 18.81
C GLY A 276 7.03 9.19 17.80
N ALA A 277 6.18 8.18 17.65
CA ALA A 277 6.36 7.08 16.70
C ALA A 277 6.10 7.51 15.26
N SER A 278 6.78 6.84 14.31
CA SER A 278 6.60 7.03 12.86
C SER A 278 6.48 5.69 12.16
N PHE A 279 5.58 5.56 11.19
CA PHE A 279 5.22 4.28 10.58
C PHE A 279 4.58 4.44 9.19
N LEU A 280 4.27 3.30 8.52
CA LEU A 280 3.61 3.21 7.22
C LEU A 280 4.27 4.08 6.13
N PRO A 281 5.51 3.79 5.76
CA PRO A 281 6.17 4.52 4.69
C PRO A 281 5.62 4.18 3.32
N SER A 282 5.68 5.16 2.42
CA SER A 282 5.56 5.02 0.97
C SER A 282 6.76 5.69 0.33
N ILE A 283 7.33 5.11 -0.72
CA ILE A 283 8.52 5.63 -1.41
C ILE A 283 8.22 5.80 -2.90
N ASN A 284 8.71 6.87 -3.50
CA ASN A 284 8.49 7.15 -4.92
C ASN A 284 9.43 6.34 -5.84
N SER A 285 9.26 6.46 -7.17
CA SER A 285 9.94 5.61 -8.15
C SER A 285 11.46 5.67 -8.10
N ASP A 286 12.07 6.83 -7.89
CA ASP A 286 13.53 7.02 -7.83
C ASP A 286 14.12 6.87 -6.42
N GLY A 287 13.28 6.64 -5.42
CA GLY A 287 13.68 6.47 -4.03
C GLY A 287 14.05 7.75 -3.31
N ARG A 288 13.81 8.95 -3.90
CA ARG A 288 14.13 10.24 -3.30
C ARG A 288 13.13 10.67 -2.23
N TRP A 289 11.82 10.50 -2.51
CA TRP A 289 10.74 10.97 -1.66
C TRP A 289 10.15 9.84 -0.84
N VAL A 290 9.99 10.06 0.46
CA VAL A 290 9.38 9.11 1.38
C VAL A 290 8.26 9.82 2.14
N ALA A 291 7.02 9.40 1.92
CA ALA A 291 5.89 9.80 2.75
C ALA A 291 5.73 8.81 3.90
N PHE A 292 5.36 9.28 5.06
CA PHE A 292 5.13 8.45 6.24
C PHE A 292 4.18 9.09 7.24
N VAL A 293 3.64 8.31 8.15
CA VAL A 293 2.81 8.76 9.25
C VAL A 293 3.67 8.99 10.49
N SER A 294 3.39 10.03 11.26
CA SER A 294 4.01 10.20 12.57
C SER A 294 3.07 10.84 13.59
N ASN A 295 3.21 10.41 14.85
CA ASN A 295 2.60 11.01 16.03
C ASN A 295 3.54 12.04 16.71
N ALA A 296 4.74 12.24 16.15
CA ALA A 296 5.69 13.19 16.71
C ALA A 296 5.30 14.63 16.35
N THR A 297 5.48 15.53 17.30
CA THR A 297 5.15 16.96 17.15
C THR A 297 6.38 17.82 16.82
N ASP A 298 7.56 17.20 16.64
CA ASP A 298 8.84 17.88 16.51
C ASP A 298 9.65 17.44 15.26
N ILE A 299 9.05 16.69 14.34
CA ILE A 299 9.69 16.24 13.08
C ILE A 299 9.77 17.38 12.05
N ALA A 300 8.76 18.24 11.98
CA ALA A 300 8.71 19.36 11.06
C ALA A 300 8.12 20.60 11.73
N ALA A 301 8.42 21.78 11.18
CA ALA A 301 7.81 23.02 11.67
C ALA A 301 6.30 23.06 11.39
N GLY A 302 5.50 23.49 12.36
CA GLY A 302 4.08 23.74 12.21
C GLY A 302 3.14 22.62 12.63
N ASP A 303 3.65 21.45 12.97
CA ASP A 303 2.84 20.40 13.61
C ASP A 303 2.85 20.60 15.12
N THR A 304 1.67 20.71 15.70
CA THR A 304 1.53 21.06 17.11
C THR A 304 0.41 20.31 17.83
N LYS A 305 -0.27 19.35 17.18
CA LYS A 305 -1.34 18.57 17.80
C LYS A 305 -0.92 17.11 17.96
N ASP A 306 -1.34 16.50 19.06
CA ASP A 306 -1.11 15.07 19.38
C ASP A 306 -2.01 14.15 18.55
N VAL A 307 -2.02 14.34 17.23
CA VAL A 307 -2.71 13.46 16.26
C VAL A 307 -1.70 12.94 15.24
N SER A 308 -2.01 11.79 14.66
CA SER A 308 -1.21 11.26 13.56
C SER A 308 -1.28 12.17 12.35
N ASN A 309 -0.13 12.52 11.80
CA ASN A 309 0.00 13.34 10.61
C ASN A 309 0.79 12.64 9.52
N VAL A 310 0.56 13.03 8.26
CA VAL A 310 1.35 12.59 7.12
C VAL A 310 2.46 13.60 6.85
N PHE A 311 3.69 13.07 6.73
CA PHE A 311 4.90 13.83 6.42
C PHE A 311 5.51 13.35 5.12
N LEU A 312 6.25 14.23 4.45
CA LEU A 312 7.02 13.94 3.25
C LEU A 312 8.47 14.34 3.49
N HIS A 313 9.39 13.36 3.32
CA HIS A 313 10.84 13.55 3.48
C HIS A 313 11.53 13.51 2.12
N ASP A 314 12.42 14.47 1.87
CA ASP A 314 13.35 14.50 0.75
C ASP A 314 14.69 13.92 1.22
N LEU A 315 15.04 12.72 0.74
CA LEU A 315 16.31 12.04 1.08
C LEU A 315 17.55 12.77 0.56
N GLU A 316 17.41 13.56 -0.50
CA GLU A 316 18.51 14.36 -1.08
C GLU A 316 18.75 15.64 -0.27
N ALA A 317 17.68 16.38 0.01
CA ALA A 317 17.75 17.62 0.79
C ALA A 317 17.80 17.37 2.30
N SER A 318 17.49 16.14 2.75
CA SER A 318 17.36 15.78 4.19
C SER A 318 16.37 16.68 4.94
N THR A 319 15.26 17.04 4.29
CA THR A 319 14.21 17.90 4.86
C THR A 319 12.87 17.16 4.94
N THR A 320 12.12 17.45 6.00
CA THR A 320 10.78 16.90 6.21
C THR A 320 9.74 18.01 6.20
N THR A 321 8.64 17.81 5.49
CA THR A 321 7.50 18.72 5.42
C THR A 321 6.22 18.04 5.88
N LEU A 322 5.34 18.80 6.56
CA LEU A 322 4.00 18.34 6.92
C LEU A 322 3.09 18.39 5.69
N VAL A 323 2.50 17.26 5.33
CA VAL A 323 1.56 17.10 4.21
C VAL A 323 0.12 17.38 4.66
N SER A 324 -0.34 16.73 5.73
CA SER A 324 -1.71 16.83 6.25
C SER A 324 -1.92 18.13 7.04
N ARG A 325 -1.76 19.28 6.37
CA ARG A 325 -1.87 20.60 6.98
C ARG A 325 -3.19 21.27 6.59
N GLY A 326 -3.85 21.88 7.54
CA GLY A 326 -5.06 22.65 7.27
C GLY A 326 -4.83 23.84 6.33
N VAL A 327 -5.85 24.23 5.58
CA VAL A 327 -5.77 25.26 4.50
C VAL A 327 -5.22 26.61 4.95
N ASP A 328 -5.48 27.02 6.19
CA ASP A 328 -4.96 28.28 6.76
C ASP A 328 -3.54 28.14 7.34
N GLY A 329 -2.85 27.04 7.02
CA GLY A 329 -1.57 26.69 7.63
C GLY A 329 -1.70 26.23 9.09
N ALA A 330 -2.91 26.04 9.58
CA ALA A 330 -3.18 25.46 10.89
C ALA A 330 -2.80 23.98 10.94
N ALA A 331 -2.59 23.44 12.15
CA ALA A 331 -2.47 22.01 12.32
C ALA A 331 -3.78 21.31 11.91
N SER A 332 -3.65 20.07 11.40
CA SER A 332 -4.80 19.19 11.18
C SER A 332 -5.63 19.05 12.46
N ASP A 333 -6.95 19.07 12.35
CA ASP A 333 -7.87 18.87 13.48
C ASP A 333 -8.26 17.39 13.68
N GLY A 334 -7.79 16.49 12.80
CA GLY A 334 -8.01 15.07 12.88
C GLY A 334 -6.81 14.25 12.37
N ALA A 335 -6.80 12.95 12.68
CA ALA A 335 -5.73 12.05 12.31
C ALA A 335 -5.68 11.79 10.80
N SER A 336 -4.46 11.70 10.25
CA SER A 336 -4.17 11.34 8.88
C SER A 336 -3.25 10.13 8.83
N THR A 337 -3.46 9.22 7.85
CA THR A 337 -2.76 7.94 7.75
C THR A 337 -2.64 7.43 6.31
N ARG A 338 -1.96 6.29 6.09
CA ARG A 338 -1.85 5.54 4.84
C ARG A 338 -1.44 6.39 3.62
N PRO A 339 -0.29 7.07 3.69
CA PRO A 339 0.19 7.82 2.55
C PRO A 339 0.61 6.89 1.41
N VAL A 340 0.28 7.29 0.17
CA VAL A 340 0.71 6.66 -1.08
C VAL A 340 1.28 7.72 -2.01
N LEU A 341 2.51 7.53 -2.46
CA LEU A 341 3.19 8.44 -3.38
C LEU A 341 2.94 8.06 -4.84
N SER A 342 2.74 9.05 -5.70
CA SER A 342 2.91 8.87 -7.14
C SER A 342 4.37 8.59 -7.49
N GLY A 343 4.64 8.02 -8.66
CA GLY A 343 5.99 7.66 -9.08
C GLY A 343 6.98 8.82 -9.10
N SER A 344 6.54 10.01 -9.49
CA SER A 344 7.34 11.25 -9.45
C SER A 344 7.49 11.84 -8.04
N GLY A 345 6.71 11.40 -7.07
CA GLY A 345 6.69 11.93 -5.72
C GLY A 345 6.09 13.33 -5.59
N HIS A 346 5.36 13.82 -6.62
CA HIS A 346 4.70 15.12 -6.52
C HIS A 346 3.30 15.04 -5.91
N LEU A 347 2.61 13.89 -6.03
CA LEU A 347 1.32 13.65 -5.39
C LEU A 347 1.47 12.69 -4.21
N VAL A 348 0.74 12.99 -3.14
CA VAL A 348 0.60 12.14 -1.96
C VAL A 348 -0.89 11.93 -1.70
N ALA A 349 -1.41 10.74 -1.97
CA ALA A 349 -2.74 10.36 -1.52
C ALA A 349 -2.68 9.86 -0.07
N PHE A 350 -3.69 10.16 0.73
CA PHE A 350 -3.75 9.72 2.12
C PHE A 350 -5.18 9.71 2.66
N GLU A 351 -5.38 9.01 3.77
CA GLU A 351 -6.63 9.00 4.53
C GLU A 351 -6.60 10.04 5.64
N SER A 352 -7.73 10.69 5.90
CA SER A 352 -7.86 11.58 7.05
C SER A 352 -9.30 11.68 7.56
N VAL A 353 -9.44 11.91 8.87
CA VAL A 353 -10.70 12.31 9.51
C VAL A 353 -10.72 13.82 9.82
N ALA A 354 -9.76 14.56 9.30
CA ALA A 354 -9.64 16.00 9.56
C ALA A 354 -10.60 16.81 8.69
N SER A 355 -11.33 17.73 9.33
CA SER A 355 -12.32 18.58 8.65
C SER A 355 -11.73 19.85 8.01
N ASN A 356 -10.48 20.20 8.33
CA ASN A 356 -9.87 21.48 7.96
C ASN A 356 -8.82 21.38 6.83
N LEU A 357 -8.69 20.26 6.14
CA LEU A 357 -7.65 20.07 5.12
C LEU A 357 -7.93 20.80 3.81
N VAL A 358 -9.17 20.81 3.34
CA VAL A 358 -9.53 21.39 2.03
C VAL A 358 -10.34 22.66 2.18
N CYS A 359 -10.85 22.95 3.37
CA CYS A 359 -11.80 24.01 3.59
C CYS A 359 -11.51 24.79 4.86
N GLY A 360 -11.30 26.11 4.73
CA GLY A 360 -11.20 27.03 5.85
C GLY A 360 -12.55 27.67 6.17
N LYS A 361 -12.56 28.69 7.03
CA LYS A 361 -13.74 29.38 7.56
C LYS A 361 -14.69 30.03 6.53
N ARG A 362 -14.34 29.99 5.21
CA ARG A 362 -15.10 30.68 4.14
C ARG A 362 -15.69 29.73 3.11
N CYS A 363 -15.79 28.45 3.40
CA CYS A 363 -16.25 27.46 2.45
C CYS A 363 -17.77 27.41 2.29
N ARG A 364 -18.18 26.92 1.12
CA ARG A 364 -19.59 26.56 0.92
C ARG A 364 -19.92 25.35 1.79
N PRO A 365 -21.16 25.20 2.27
CA PRO A 365 -21.55 24.05 3.09
C PRO A 365 -21.28 22.69 2.45
N LEU A 366 -21.26 22.61 1.11
CA LEU A 366 -20.98 21.40 0.35
C LEU A 366 -19.50 21.02 0.29
N ASP A 367 -18.59 21.96 0.58
CA ASP A 367 -17.14 21.73 0.55
C ASP A 367 -16.61 21.36 1.94
N LEU A 368 -17.44 21.47 2.98
CA LEU A 368 -17.08 21.12 4.36
C LEU A 368 -17.08 19.60 4.51
N ASP A 369 -16.01 19.07 5.06
CA ASP A 369 -16.02 17.72 5.59
C ASP A 369 -16.75 17.72 6.94
N ILE A 370 -18.03 17.38 6.91
CA ILE A 370 -18.92 17.41 8.08
C ILE A 370 -19.27 16.01 8.58
N ASN A 371 -18.84 14.96 7.86
CA ASN A 371 -19.20 13.58 8.21
C ASN A 371 -18.36 13.03 9.38
N LEU A 372 -17.20 13.63 9.68
CA LEU A 372 -16.26 13.19 10.72
C LEU A 372 -15.79 11.73 10.52
N LEU A 373 -15.91 11.20 9.31
CA LEU A 373 -15.46 9.89 8.90
C LEU A 373 -14.13 10.01 8.13
N THR A 374 -13.55 8.88 7.84
CA THR A 374 -12.32 8.83 7.04
C THR A 374 -12.65 9.16 5.59
N ASP A 375 -11.93 10.12 5.02
CA ASP A 375 -11.95 10.50 3.62
C ASP A 375 -10.58 10.32 2.96
N VAL A 376 -10.56 10.27 1.64
CA VAL A 376 -9.33 10.20 0.85
C VAL A 376 -9.00 11.57 0.28
N PHE A 377 -7.77 12.02 0.56
CA PHE A 377 -7.23 13.30 0.10
C PHE A 377 -6.01 13.09 -0.77
N VAL A 378 -5.73 14.05 -1.63
CA VAL A 378 -4.50 14.11 -2.44
C VAL A 378 -3.85 15.48 -2.23
N PHE A 379 -2.59 15.45 -1.81
CA PHE A 379 -1.72 16.63 -1.72
C PHE A 379 -0.86 16.73 -2.97
N ASP A 380 -0.91 17.91 -3.63
CA ASP A 380 0.02 18.27 -4.69
C ASP A 380 1.16 19.10 -4.10
N ARG A 381 2.39 18.56 -4.17
CA ARG A 381 3.59 19.20 -3.66
C ARG A 381 3.99 20.46 -4.45
N ASN A 382 3.70 20.48 -5.75
CA ASN A 382 4.05 21.60 -6.63
C ASN A 382 3.13 22.81 -6.37
N GLU A 383 1.82 22.53 -6.29
CA GLU A 383 0.80 23.55 -6.02
C GLU A 383 0.64 23.84 -4.52
N ARG A 384 1.18 22.96 -3.65
CA ARG A 384 0.99 23.01 -2.18
C ARG A 384 -0.47 23.04 -1.77
N SER A 385 -1.31 22.34 -2.52
CA SER A 385 -2.75 22.25 -2.33
C SER A 385 -3.16 20.85 -1.92
N ILE A 386 -4.29 20.73 -1.23
CA ILE A 386 -4.93 19.46 -0.91
C ILE A 386 -6.34 19.50 -1.52
N VAL A 387 -6.72 18.38 -2.15
CA VAL A 387 -8.08 18.15 -2.62
C VAL A 387 -8.63 16.87 -2.01
N ARG A 388 -9.95 16.80 -1.79
CA ARG A 388 -10.64 15.60 -1.34
C ARG A 388 -11.04 14.78 -2.56
N LEU A 389 -10.48 13.58 -2.70
CA LEU A 389 -10.76 12.67 -3.80
C LEU A 389 -12.12 11.97 -3.64
N SER A 390 -12.48 11.62 -2.41
CA SER A 390 -13.74 10.98 -2.05
C SER A 390 -14.90 11.99 -1.90
N SER A 391 -15.04 12.93 -2.85
CA SER A 391 -16.14 13.89 -2.86
C SER A 391 -16.97 13.76 -4.12
N ASP A 392 -18.28 13.95 -4.02
CA ASP A 392 -19.12 14.17 -5.18
C ASP A 392 -19.62 15.62 -5.23
N SER A 393 -19.97 16.08 -6.43
CA SER A 393 -20.42 17.43 -6.69
C SER A 393 -21.88 17.67 -6.28
N HIS A 394 -22.64 16.65 -5.83
CA HIS A 394 -24.08 16.74 -5.69
C HIS A 394 -24.64 16.48 -4.28
N SER A 395 -24.01 15.63 -3.48
CA SER A 395 -24.61 15.19 -2.20
C SER A 395 -23.67 15.25 -0.99
N GLY A 396 -22.38 15.58 -1.18
CA GLY A 396 -21.39 15.45 -0.12
C GLY A 396 -21.41 14.02 0.42
N TRP A 397 -20.48 13.18 0.02
CA TRP A 397 -20.44 11.80 0.48
C TRP A 397 -20.35 11.77 2.01
N MET A 398 -21.37 11.18 2.63
CA MET A 398 -21.50 11.08 4.09
C MET A 398 -20.88 9.79 4.62
N GLU A 399 -20.23 8.97 3.75
CA GLU A 399 -19.74 7.65 4.06
C GLU A 399 -18.21 7.60 4.09
N ALA A 400 -17.67 6.68 4.90
CA ALA A 400 -16.23 6.48 5.05
C ALA A 400 -15.58 6.00 3.74
N SER A 401 -14.42 6.58 3.42
CA SER A 401 -13.59 6.20 2.29
C SER A 401 -12.15 5.96 2.72
N GLY A 402 -11.44 5.03 2.06
CA GLY A 402 -10.07 4.71 2.45
C GLY A 402 -9.32 3.84 1.45
N SER A 403 -8.16 3.32 1.85
CA SER A 403 -7.28 2.46 1.04
C SER A 403 -6.89 3.07 -0.31
N PRO A 404 -6.32 4.27 -0.34
CA PRO A 404 -5.93 4.90 -1.59
C PRO A 404 -4.82 4.15 -2.31
N ALA A 405 -4.84 4.18 -3.64
CA ALA A 405 -3.76 3.76 -4.54
C ALA A 405 -3.62 4.76 -5.68
N LEU A 406 -2.39 4.95 -6.16
CA LEU A 406 -2.06 5.82 -7.29
C LEU A 406 -1.21 5.04 -8.31
N ASP A 407 -1.37 5.35 -9.61
CA ASP A 407 -0.40 4.98 -10.62
C ASP A 407 0.87 5.85 -10.54
N ALA A 408 1.90 5.54 -11.31
CA ALA A 408 3.14 6.30 -11.26
C ALA A 408 2.98 7.75 -11.73
N SER A 409 2.05 8.02 -12.62
CA SER A 409 1.76 9.37 -13.11
C SER A 409 0.91 10.21 -12.15
N GLY A 410 0.18 9.55 -11.23
CA GLY A 410 -0.84 10.15 -10.37
C GLY A 410 -2.14 10.49 -11.10
N ARG A 411 -2.34 9.98 -12.33
CA ARG A 411 -3.55 10.22 -13.11
C ARG A 411 -4.66 9.23 -12.82
N VAL A 412 -4.29 8.00 -12.47
CA VAL A 412 -5.24 6.95 -12.07
C VAL A 412 -5.16 6.79 -10.56
N ALA A 413 -6.29 6.92 -9.91
CA ALA A 413 -6.42 6.69 -8.48
C ALA A 413 -7.51 5.64 -8.22
N ALA A 414 -7.31 4.83 -7.18
CA ALA A 414 -8.36 3.95 -6.68
C ALA A 414 -8.49 4.12 -5.16
N PHE A 415 -9.70 3.96 -4.66
CA PHE A 415 -9.99 3.98 -3.23
C PHE A 415 -11.26 3.19 -2.94
N SER A 416 -11.44 2.78 -1.71
CA SER A 416 -12.67 2.12 -1.24
C SER A 416 -13.59 3.13 -0.57
N SER A 417 -14.91 2.98 -0.75
CA SER A 417 -15.92 3.80 -0.09
C SER A 417 -17.19 3.00 0.16
N ARG A 418 -17.96 3.37 1.18
CA ARG A 418 -19.30 2.84 1.45
C ARG A 418 -20.39 3.57 0.69
N HIS A 419 -20.05 4.51 -0.17
CA HIS A 419 -21.05 5.22 -0.95
C HIS A 419 -21.82 4.25 -1.86
N PRO A 420 -23.17 4.26 -1.86
CA PRO A 420 -23.95 3.37 -2.71
C PRO A 420 -23.69 3.66 -4.19
N ILE A 421 -23.39 2.62 -4.97
CA ILE A 421 -23.05 2.71 -6.40
C ILE A 421 -24.28 3.07 -7.24
N ALA A 422 -25.49 2.69 -6.80
CA ALA A 422 -26.74 2.92 -7.50
C ALA A 422 -27.92 3.04 -6.52
N ASP A 423 -29.01 3.64 -6.98
CA ASP A 423 -30.25 3.86 -6.22
C ASP A 423 -30.86 2.58 -5.59
N HIS A 424 -30.37 1.41 -5.98
CA HIS A 424 -30.82 0.11 -5.50
C HIS A 424 -29.78 -0.65 -4.68
N ASP A 425 -28.60 -0.08 -4.43
CA ASP A 425 -27.62 -0.68 -3.53
C ASP A 425 -28.06 -0.46 -2.08
N THR A 426 -28.71 -1.47 -1.52
CA THR A 426 -29.17 -1.49 -0.13
C THR A 426 -28.11 -2.05 0.81
N ARG A 427 -26.94 -2.44 0.30
CA ARG A 427 -25.83 -2.99 1.08
C ARG A 427 -24.92 -1.84 1.50
N ASN A 428 -24.72 -1.70 2.78
CA ASN A 428 -23.78 -0.74 3.37
C ASN A 428 -22.35 -1.33 3.40
N ASP A 429 -21.94 -1.92 2.26
CA ASP A 429 -20.64 -2.55 2.06
C ASP A 429 -19.67 -1.54 1.43
N PHE A 430 -18.36 -1.78 1.56
CA PHE A 430 -17.38 -0.99 0.81
C PHE A 430 -17.33 -1.44 -0.64
N ASP A 431 -17.28 -0.48 -1.54
CA ASP A 431 -17.02 -0.66 -2.95
C ASP A 431 -15.67 -0.06 -3.33
N LEU A 432 -15.07 -0.56 -4.39
CA LEU A 432 -13.82 -0.05 -4.92
C LEU A 432 -14.11 0.92 -6.07
N PHE A 433 -13.66 2.14 -5.91
CA PHE A 433 -13.80 3.20 -6.90
C PHE A 433 -12.50 3.45 -7.64
N VAL A 434 -12.60 3.69 -8.93
CA VAL A 434 -11.45 4.05 -9.77
C VAL A 434 -11.74 5.35 -10.49
N VAL A 435 -10.83 6.30 -10.33
CA VAL A 435 -10.86 7.61 -11.01
C VAL A 435 -9.80 7.57 -12.12
N THR A 436 -10.22 7.82 -13.36
CA THR A 436 -9.34 7.85 -14.53
C THR A 436 -9.40 9.22 -15.19
N PRO A 437 -8.40 9.61 -16.02
CA PRO A 437 -8.45 10.84 -16.78
C PRO A 437 -9.69 10.90 -17.69
N CYS A 438 -10.24 12.10 -17.85
CA CYS A 438 -11.33 12.35 -18.78
C CYS A 438 -10.86 12.17 -20.22
N GLY A 439 -11.74 11.63 -21.12
CA GLY A 439 -11.42 11.31 -22.51
C GLY A 439 -11.10 12.50 -23.42
N ASP A 440 -11.24 13.73 -22.94
CA ASP A 440 -10.89 14.98 -23.62
C ASP A 440 -9.44 15.45 -23.36
N GLY A 441 -8.64 14.63 -22.67
CA GLY A 441 -7.26 14.98 -22.28
C GLY A 441 -7.17 15.95 -21.11
N THR A 442 -8.29 16.39 -20.54
CA THR A 442 -8.28 17.05 -19.25
C THR A 442 -7.95 16.01 -18.19
N THR A 443 -6.85 16.21 -17.50
CA THR A 443 -6.55 15.49 -16.26
C THR A 443 -7.71 15.71 -15.29
N VAL A 444 -8.05 14.70 -14.48
CA VAL A 444 -8.75 14.96 -13.24
C VAL A 444 -8.05 16.18 -12.65
N GLN A 445 -8.73 17.33 -12.59
CA GLN A 445 -8.27 18.40 -11.70
C GLN A 445 -8.44 17.83 -10.30
N LEU A 446 -7.39 17.14 -9.86
CA LEU A 446 -7.21 16.76 -8.48
C LEU A 446 -7.14 18.05 -7.66
#